data_5dd0fe201ae94bf783fe5ed1a9095565
#
_entry.id   5dd0fe201ae94bf783fe5ed1a9095565
#
_cell.length_a   1.000
_cell.length_b   1.000
_cell.length_c   1.000
_cell.angle_alpha   90.00
_cell.angle_beta   90.00
_cell.angle_gamma   90.00
#
_symmetry.space_group_name_H-M   'P 1'
#
loop_
_entity.id
_entity.type
_entity.pdbx_description
1 polymer ?
#
loop_
_entity_poly.entity_id
_entity_poly.type
_entity_poly.pdbx_seq_one_letter_code
_entity_poly.pdbx_strand_id
1 'polypeptide(L)'
;MCIRDRYKSMFDRVKVNFGKTEEDVAKLPTPKRLEAYKKNPADPDLEETMFQFGRYLLLSSSRPGTLPANLQGLWNDYVKPPWACDYHNNINVQMAYWGAEPANLSECHEALVNYVEAMAPGCRDASQANKGFNTKDGKPVRGWTVRTSQNIFGGNGWQWNIPGAAWYALHIWEHYAFTGDRKYLEKQAYPLMKEICHFWEDHLKELGAGGEGFKTNGKDPSEEEKKDLADVKAGTLVAPNGWSPEHGPREDGVMHDQQLIAELFSNTIKAARILGKDAAWAKSLEGKLKRLAGNKIGKEGNLQEWMIDRIPKTDHRHTSHLFAVFPGNQISKLKTPKLAEAARLSLEWRGTTGDSRRSWTWPWRTALWARLGEGNKAHEMVQGLLKFNTLPNMLTTHPPMQMDGNFGIVGGICEMLVQSHAGGLDIMPSPVEAWPEGSVKGLKARGNVTVDFSWKDGKVSNVKLYSAQPKVLPVRVNGKMTRMKTLPLKSGTESSPSAAR
;
A
#
# COMPACT_ATOMS: atom_id res chain seq x y z
N MET A 1 -30.88 -7.95 12.33
CA MET A 1 -29.63 -7.99 13.13
C MET A 1 -29.38 -6.62 13.70
N CYS A 2 -29.13 -6.49 15.01
CA CYS A 2 -28.83 -5.24 15.69
C CYS A 2 -27.54 -4.62 15.12
N ILE A 3 -27.43 -3.28 15.11
CA ILE A 3 -26.20 -2.57 14.66
C ILE A 3 -24.97 -3.08 15.41
N ARG A 4 -25.09 -3.27 16.72
CA ARG A 4 -24.03 -3.83 17.56
C ARG A 4 -23.61 -5.23 17.12
N ASP A 5 -24.56 -6.10 16.80
CA ASP A 5 -24.27 -7.50 16.44
C ASP A 5 -23.59 -7.56 15.06
N ARG A 6 -24.04 -6.73 14.11
CA ARG A 6 -23.39 -6.58 12.80
C ARG A 6 -21.96 -6.04 12.94
N TYR A 7 -21.74 -5.05 13.81
CA TYR A 7 -20.39 -4.55 14.09
C TYR A 7 -19.50 -5.65 14.69
N LYS A 8 -19.98 -6.33 15.75
CA LYS A 8 -19.23 -7.40 16.42
C LYS A 8 -18.88 -8.56 15.48
N SER A 9 -19.79 -8.95 14.58
CA SER A 9 -19.54 -10.03 13.61
C SER A 9 -18.33 -9.77 12.69
N MET A 10 -17.96 -8.51 12.49
CA MET A 10 -16.78 -8.11 11.71
C MET A 10 -15.58 -7.82 12.62
N PHE A 11 -15.79 -7.09 13.70
CA PHE A 11 -14.72 -6.70 14.62
C PHE A 11 -14.07 -7.89 15.30
N ASP A 12 -14.87 -8.85 15.77
CA ASP A 12 -14.43 -10.03 16.53
C ASP A 12 -13.71 -11.09 15.66
N ARG A 13 -13.64 -10.89 14.32
CA ARG A 13 -12.91 -11.79 13.42
C ARG A 13 -11.42 -11.83 13.69
N VAL A 14 -10.83 -10.73 14.18
CA VAL A 14 -9.38 -10.63 14.43
C VAL A 14 -9.15 -10.33 15.90
N LYS A 15 -8.30 -11.17 16.51
CA LYS A 15 -7.76 -10.97 17.85
C LYS A 15 -6.24 -11.02 17.79
N VAL A 16 -5.61 -10.08 18.43
CA VAL A 16 -4.15 -10.02 18.59
C VAL A 16 -3.81 -9.94 20.07
N ASN A 17 -2.66 -10.46 20.43
CA ASN A 17 -2.04 -10.26 21.73
C ASN A 17 -0.53 -10.17 21.49
N PHE A 18 0.09 -9.07 21.94
CA PHE A 18 1.51 -8.79 21.73
C PHE A 18 2.36 -8.98 22.99
N GLY A 19 1.73 -9.42 24.10
CA GLY A 19 2.38 -9.64 25.37
C GLY A 19 1.56 -9.11 26.55
N LYS A 20 2.22 -8.74 27.62
CA LYS A 20 1.60 -8.23 28.84
C LYS A 20 2.15 -6.86 29.19
N THR A 21 1.27 -5.95 29.53
CA THR A 21 1.60 -4.67 30.12
C THR A 21 1.59 -4.78 31.63
N GLU A 22 2.49 -4.09 32.32
CA GLU A 22 2.50 -4.02 33.79
C GLU A 22 1.16 -3.49 34.31
N GLU A 23 0.68 -4.07 35.40
CA GLU A 23 -0.70 -3.88 35.88
C GLU A 23 -1.02 -2.45 36.27
N ASP A 24 -0.07 -1.73 36.85
CA ASP A 24 -0.17 -0.31 37.22
C ASP A 24 -0.26 0.59 35.97
N VAL A 25 0.48 0.28 34.91
CA VAL A 25 0.42 0.99 33.62
C VAL A 25 -0.91 0.71 32.92
N ALA A 26 -1.35 -0.56 32.90
CA ALA A 26 -2.57 -0.98 32.24
C ALA A 26 -3.85 -0.33 32.85
N LYS A 27 -3.80 0.03 34.14
CA LYS A 27 -4.90 0.72 34.85
C LYS A 27 -4.96 2.22 34.61
N LEU A 28 -3.95 2.82 33.99
CA LEU A 28 -3.95 4.25 33.72
C LEU A 28 -5.03 4.65 32.69
N PRO A 29 -5.71 5.79 32.85
CA PRO A 29 -6.52 6.36 31.77
C PRO A 29 -5.68 6.58 30.50
N THR A 30 -6.27 6.42 29.32
CA THR A 30 -5.56 6.48 28.03
C THR A 30 -4.61 7.68 27.87
N PRO A 31 -4.97 8.94 28.21
CA PRO A 31 -4.05 10.04 28.11
C PRO A 31 -2.80 9.89 28.99
N LYS A 32 -2.96 9.38 30.20
CA LYS A 32 -1.86 9.12 31.14
C LYS A 32 -0.99 7.94 30.68
N ARG A 33 -1.63 6.93 30.10
CA ARG A 33 -0.96 5.76 29.52
C ARG A 33 -0.08 6.16 28.33
N LEU A 34 -0.57 7.04 27.43
CA LEU A 34 0.23 7.62 26.35
C LEU A 34 1.42 8.47 26.86
N GLU A 35 1.23 9.24 27.93
CA GLU A 35 2.33 10.00 28.55
C GLU A 35 3.39 9.07 29.16
N ALA A 36 2.98 7.97 29.79
CA ALA A 36 3.90 6.94 30.30
C ALA A 36 4.64 6.26 29.16
N TYR A 37 3.95 5.88 28.08
CA TYR A 37 4.53 5.26 26.89
C TYR A 37 5.58 6.13 26.20
N LYS A 38 5.39 7.46 26.17
CA LYS A 38 6.40 8.39 25.62
C LYS A 38 7.73 8.32 26.37
N LYS A 39 7.71 8.00 27.65
CA LYS A 39 8.90 7.88 28.51
C LYS A 39 9.50 6.47 28.46
N ASN A 40 8.65 5.46 28.55
CA ASN A 40 9.02 4.06 28.48
C ASN A 40 8.02 3.29 27.61
N PRO A 41 8.36 2.90 26.38
CA PRO A 41 7.46 2.26 25.44
C PRO A 41 7.28 0.74 25.68
N ALA A 42 7.17 0.34 26.94
CA ALA A 42 6.94 -1.05 27.34
C ALA A 42 5.45 -1.30 27.66
N ASP A 43 4.59 -1.14 26.65
CA ASP A 43 3.15 -1.29 26.80
C ASP A 43 2.53 -1.96 25.54
N PRO A 44 2.70 -3.28 25.38
CA PRO A 44 2.16 -4.01 24.25
C PRO A 44 0.62 -3.96 24.16
N ASP A 45 -0.13 -3.87 25.27
CA ASP A 45 -1.58 -3.71 25.23
C ASP A 45 -2.02 -2.37 24.63
N LEU A 46 -1.21 -1.29 24.78
CA LEU A 46 -1.50 -0.02 24.12
C LEU A 46 -1.28 -0.13 22.60
N GLU A 47 -0.27 -0.88 22.18
CA GLU A 47 0.00 -1.17 20.76
C GLU A 47 -1.12 -2.02 20.16
N GLU A 48 -1.61 -3.04 20.88
CA GLU A 48 -2.83 -3.80 20.52
C GLU A 48 -4.06 -2.88 20.42
N THR A 49 -4.23 -1.98 21.38
CA THR A 49 -5.31 -1.00 21.39
C THR A 49 -5.24 -0.12 20.14
N MET A 50 -4.06 0.38 19.76
CA MET A 50 -3.90 1.17 18.54
C MET A 50 -4.26 0.37 17.28
N PHE A 51 -3.83 -0.90 17.19
CA PHE A 51 -4.20 -1.80 16.08
C PHE A 51 -5.72 -2.00 16.00
N GLN A 52 -6.37 -2.34 17.12
CA GLN A 52 -7.80 -2.56 17.15
C GLN A 52 -8.60 -1.26 16.96
N PHE A 53 -8.07 -0.14 17.44
CA PHE A 53 -8.69 1.17 17.23
C PHE A 53 -8.67 1.57 15.76
N GLY A 54 -7.57 1.35 15.04
CA GLY A 54 -7.52 1.55 13.59
C GLY A 54 -8.53 0.70 12.84
N ARG A 55 -8.71 -0.57 13.23
CA ARG A 55 -9.77 -1.45 12.69
C ARG A 55 -11.18 -0.93 13.02
N TYR A 56 -11.39 -0.46 14.26
CA TYR A 56 -12.66 0.16 14.67
C TYR A 56 -12.99 1.37 13.81
N LEU A 57 -12.03 2.26 13.62
CA LEU A 57 -12.22 3.50 12.85
C LEU A 57 -12.56 3.19 11.38
N LEU A 58 -11.87 2.25 10.74
CA LEU A 58 -12.18 1.83 9.37
C LEU A 58 -13.59 1.21 9.28
N LEU A 59 -13.89 0.30 10.18
CA LEU A 59 -15.18 -0.38 10.24
C LEU A 59 -16.34 0.59 10.50
N SER A 60 -16.11 1.70 11.18
CA SER A 60 -17.11 2.72 11.50
C SER A 60 -17.29 3.76 10.40
N SER A 61 -16.29 3.97 9.54
CA SER A 61 -16.27 5.01 8.50
C SER A 61 -16.37 4.50 7.07
N SER A 62 -16.28 3.19 6.85
CA SER A 62 -16.24 2.61 5.50
C SER A 62 -16.99 1.27 5.46
N ARG A 63 -18.10 1.25 4.76
CA ARG A 63 -18.99 0.08 4.62
C ARG A 63 -19.48 -0.07 3.19
N PRO A 64 -19.93 -1.26 2.77
CA PRO A 64 -20.62 -1.43 1.49
C PRO A 64 -21.81 -0.44 1.37
N GLY A 65 -21.87 0.28 0.26
CA GLY A 65 -22.91 1.29 0.00
C GLY A 65 -22.68 2.64 0.66
N THR A 66 -21.52 2.88 1.31
CA THR A 66 -21.10 4.20 1.78
C THR A 66 -19.95 4.77 0.95
N LEU A 67 -19.65 6.05 1.15
CA LEU A 67 -18.41 6.65 0.66
C LEU A 67 -17.20 6.10 1.44
N PRO A 68 -15.98 6.16 0.86
CA PRO A 68 -14.75 5.80 1.58
C PRO A 68 -14.47 6.73 2.76
N ALA A 69 -13.62 6.28 3.68
CA ALA A 69 -13.03 7.16 4.68
C ALA A 69 -12.14 8.22 4.01
N ASN A 70 -12.33 9.50 4.39
CA ASN A 70 -11.48 10.61 3.94
C ASN A 70 -10.30 10.85 4.89
N LEU A 71 -9.54 11.95 4.71
CA LEU A 71 -8.37 12.29 5.55
C LEU A 71 -8.67 12.37 7.05
N GLN A 72 -9.89 12.76 7.45
CA GLN A 72 -10.35 12.79 8.83
C GLN A 72 -11.33 11.64 9.17
N GLY A 73 -11.43 10.63 8.33
CA GLY A 73 -12.42 9.56 8.46
C GLY A 73 -13.85 10.13 8.36
N LEU A 74 -14.57 10.16 9.49
CA LEU A 74 -15.86 10.85 9.67
C LEU A 74 -15.79 11.86 10.83
N TRP A 75 -14.62 12.03 11.46
CA TRP A 75 -14.45 12.79 12.70
C TRP A 75 -13.84 14.17 12.41
N ASN A 76 -14.60 15.01 11.74
CA ASN A 76 -14.22 16.38 11.43
C ASN A 76 -15.20 17.36 12.07
N ASP A 77 -14.69 18.34 12.79
CA ASP A 77 -15.45 19.41 13.44
C ASP A 77 -15.21 20.79 12.81
N TYR A 78 -14.48 20.87 11.71
CA TYR A 78 -14.19 22.12 11.00
C TYR A 78 -15.23 22.39 9.90
N VAL A 79 -15.69 23.64 9.80
CA VAL A 79 -16.47 24.10 8.62
C VAL A 79 -15.59 24.15 7.37
N LYS A 80 -14.33 24.50 7.53
CA LYS A 80 -13.31 24.43 6.48
C LYS A 80 -12.17 23.53 6.95
N PRO A 81 -12.31 22.21 6.73
CA PRO A 81 -11.34 21.26 7.24
C PRO A 81 -9.99 21.38 6.53
N PRO A 82 -8.90 21.00 7.20
CA PRO A 82 -7.60 20.86 6.56
C PRO A 82 -7.69 19.96 5.32
N TRP A 83 -7.03 20.39 4.24
CA TRP A 83 -7.04 19.70 2.93
C TRP A 83 -8.45 19.38 2.42
N ALA A 84 -9.46 20.16 2.83
CA ALA A 84 -10.87 20.01 2.43
C ALA A 84 -11.48 18.62 2.75
N CYS A 85 -10.93 17.85 3.67
CA CYS A 85 -11.28 16.44 3.93
C CYS A 85 -11.28 15.59 2.65
N ASP A 86 -10.37 15.86 1.71
CA ASP A 86 -10.37 15.20 0.41
C ASP A 86 -9.95 13.71 0.46
N TYR A 87 -10.12 13.02 -0.65
CA TYR A 87 -9.49 11.73 -0.94
C TYR A 87 -8.14 11.99 -1.59
N HIS A 88 -7.13 12.24 -0.77
CA HIS A 88 -5.78 12.54 -1.24
C HIS A 88 -5.09 11.26 -1.70
N ASN A 89 -4.77 11.16 -3.00
CA ASN A 89 -4.42 9.89 -3.61
C ASN A 89 -2.94 9.73 -3.96
N ASN A 90 -2.05 10.53 -3.40
CA ASN A 90 -0.61 10.29 -3.55
C ASN A 90 0.00 9.45 -2.42
N ILE A 91 -0.77 9.08 -1.41
CA ILE A 91 -0.49 8.12 -0.32
C ILE A 91 -1.70 7.88 0.60
N ASN A 92 -2.48 8.92 0.93
CA ASN A 92 -3.35 8.97 2.10
C ASN A 92 -4.53 8.01 1.98
N VAL A 93 -5.35 8.15 0.92
CA VAL A 93 -6.50 7.27 0.70
C VAL A 93 -6.07 5.81 0.52
N GLN A 94 -4.93 5.58 -0.14
CA GLN A 94 -4.38 4.23 -0.28
C GLN A 94 -4.02 3.64 1.07
N MET A 95 -3.32 4.40 1.90
CA MET A 95 -2.91 3.98 3.24
C MET A 95 -4.09 3.67 4.14
N ALA A 96 -5.19 4.43 4.04
CA ALA A 96 -6.40 4.20 4.81
C ALA A 96 -6.96 2.77 4.62
N TYR A 97 -6.69 2.14 3.49
CA TYR A 97 -7.20 0.81 3.14
C TYR A 97 -6.16 -0.31 3.18
N TRP A 98 -4.89 -0.05 3.51
CA TRP A 98 -3.88 -1.12 3.59
C TRP A 98 -4.21 -2.20 4.61
N GLY A 99 -4.91 -1.85 5.67
CA GLY A 99 -5.35 -2.80 6.70
C GLY A 99 -6.65 -3.53 6.38
N ALA A 100 -7.44 -3.09 5.38
CA ALA A 100 -8.78 -3.63 5.13
C ALA A 100 -8.75 -5.14 4.85
N GLU A 101 -7.95 -5.58 3.91
CA GLU A 101 -7.88 -6.99 3.54
C GLU A 101 -7.15 -7.84 4.59
N PRO A 102 -5.89 -7.55 4.98
CA PRO A 102 -5.16 -8.42 5.89
C PRO A 102 -5.76 -8.47 7.30
N ALA A 103 -6.45 -7.42 7.75
CA ALA A 103 -7.15 -7.40 9.03
C ALA A 103 -8.61 -7.87 8.96
N ASN A 104 -8.98 -8.62 7.90
CA ASN A 104 -10.27 -9.31 7.74
C ASN A 104 -11.51 -8.37 7.75
N LEU A 105 -11.38 -7.25 7.03
CA LEU A 105 -12.41 -6.23 6.84
C LEU A 105 -12.62 -5.94 5.33
N SER A 106 -12.60 -6.97 4.48
CA SER A 106 -12.73 -6.84 3.02
C SER A 106 -13.96 -6.03 2.60
N GLU A 107 -15.07 -6.15 3.33
CA GLU A 107 -16.30 -5.39 3.07
C GLU A 107 -16.08 -3.87 3.21
N CYS A 108 -15.14 -3.44 4.06
CA CYS A 108 -14.79 -2.02 4.18
C CYS A 108 -14.04 -1.51 2.93
N HIS A 109 -13.32 -2.40 2.25
CA HIS A 109 -12.60 -2.05 1.03
C HIS A 109 -13.53 -1.79 -0.17
N GLU A 110 -14.69 -2.44 -0.20
CA GLU A 110 -15.70 -2.26 -1.25
C GLU A 110 -16.12 -0.78 -1.42
N ALA A 111 -16.17 -0.01 -0.34
CA ALA A 111 -16.49 1.41 -0.41
C ALA A 111 -15.50 2.20 -1.28
N LEU A 112 -14.19 1.92 -1.17
CA LEU A 112 -13.17 2.53 -2.01
C LEU A 112 -13.29 2.03 -3.46
N VAL A 113 -13.43 0.74 -3.69
CA VAL A 113 -13.51 0.17 -5.04
C VAL A 113 -14.72 0.74 -5.79
N ASN A 114 -15.89 0.79 -5.15
CA ASN A 114 -17.10 1.35 -5.74
C ASN A 114 -17.00 2.85 -6.01
N TYR A 115 -16.31 3.60 -5.13
CA TYR A 115 -16.03 5.01 -5.36
C TYR A 115 -15.14 5.21 -6.59
N VAL A 116 -14.07 4.40 -6.74
CA VAL A 116 -13.17 4.46 -7.90
C VAL A 116 -13.91 4.15 -9.20
N GLU A 117 -14.80 3.16 -9.20
CA GLU A 117 -15.65 2.86 -10.34
C GLU A 117 -16.59 4.01 -10.69
N ALA A 118 -17.24 4.58 -9.68
CA ALA A 118 -18.20 5.70 -9.86
C ALA A 118 -17.54 6.98 -10.40
N MET A 119 -16.28 7.26 -10.01
CA MET A 119 -15.57 8.45 -10.49
C MET A 119 -14.91 8.27 -11.87
N ALA A 120 -14.71 7.04 -12.33
CA ALA A 120 -13.98 6.74 -13.57
C ALA A 120 -14.52 7.48 -14.80
N PRO A 121 -15.85 7.64 -15.04
CA PRO A 121 -16.36 8.41 -16.17
C PRO A 121 -15.87 9.87 -16.18
N GLY A 122 -16.02 10.60 -15.09
CA GLY A 122 -15.56 11.99 -15.00
C GLY A 122 -14.03 12.12 -15.09
N CYS A 123 -13.28 11.16 -14.55
CA CYS A 123 -11.82 11.13 -14.69
C CYS A 123 -11.40 10.87 -16.14
N ARG A 124 -12.15 10.05 -16.88
CA ARG A 124 -11.93 9.78 -18.32
C ARG A 124 -12.11 11.04 -19.13
N ASP A 125 -13.25 11.75 -18.95
CA ASP A 125 -13.52 12.99 -19.63
C ASP A 125 -12.44 14.04 -19.36
N ALA A 126 -12.01 14.18 -18.11
CA ALA A 126 -10.96 15.10 -17.73
C ALA A 126 -9.59 14.72 -18.31
N SER A 127 -9.27 13.42 -18.40
CA SER A 127 -8.02 12.94 -18.97
C SER A 127 -7.97 13.15 -20.48
N GLN A 128 -9.06 12.86 -21.17
CA GLN A 128 -9.19 13.04 -22.63
C GLN A 128 -9.19 14.50 -23.05
N ALA A 129 -9.75 15.39 -22.23
CA ALA A 129 -9.71 16.84 -22.47
C ALA A 129 -8.33 17.47 -22.23
N ASN A 130 -7.40 16.75 -21.55
CA ASN A 130 -6.07 17.27 -21.26
C ASN A 130 -5.11 17.07 -22.44
N LYS A 131 -4.83 18.16 -23.18
CA LYS A 131 -3.92 18.14 -24.33
C LYS A 131 -2.50 17.64 -23.99
N GLY A 132 -2.09 17.67 -22.72
CA GLY A 132 -0.79 17.12 -22.28
C GLY A 132 -0.75 15.58 -22.23
N PHE A 133 -1.89 14.91 -22.41
CA PHE A 133 -2.01 13.45 -22.44
C PHE A 133 -2.31 12.88 -23.84
N ASN A 134 -2.19 13.70 -24.88
CA ASN A 134 -2.42 13.24 -26.24
C ASN A 134 -1.45 12.14 -26.66
N THR A 135 -1.93 11.24 -27.49
CA THR A 135 -1.12 10.24 -28.19
C THR A 135 -0.12 10.88 -29.16
N LYS A 136 0.83 10.10 -29.68
CA LYS A 136 1.83 10.60 -30.66
C LYS A 136 1.20 11.20 -31.94
N ASP A 137 0.01 10.75 -32.30
CA ASP A 137 -0.77 11.25 -33.45
C ASP A 137 -1.75 12.37 -33.06
N GLY A 138 -1.63 12.92 -31.87
CA GLY A 138 -2.43 14.06 -31.40
C GLY A 138 -3.87 13.74 -30.98
N LYS A 139 -4.23 12.45 -30.91
CA LYS A 139 -5.54 12.01 -30.43
C LYS A 139 -5.60 11.98 -28.91
N PRO A 140 -6.79 12.17 -28.30
CA PRO A 140 -6.99 11.96 -26.87
C PRO A 140 -6.54 10.56 -26.45
N VAL A 141 -5.97 10.43 -25.26
CA VAL A 141 -5.64 9.12 -24.68
C VAL A 141 -6.87 8.27 -24.45
N ARG A 142 -6.73 6.96 -24.59
CA ARG A 142 -7.74 6.01 -24.10
C ARG A 142 -7.61 5.90 -22.57
N GLY A 143 -8.66 5.51 -21.89
CA GLY A 143 -8.63 5.34 -20.45
C GLY A 143 -8.52 6.65 -19.68
N TRP A 144 -7.96 6.59 -18.45
CA TRP A 144 -7.99 7.72 -17.53
C TRP A 144 -6.92 7.66 -16.45
N THR A 145 -6.68 8.83 -15.87
CA THR A 145 -5.95 9.01 -14.63
C THR A 145 -6.61 10.09 -13.75
N VAL A 146 -5.97 10.46 -12.64
CA VAL A 146 -6.57 11.29 -11.60
C VAL A 146 -5.69 12.47 -11.21
N ARG A 147 -6.30 13.48 -10.61
CA ARG A 147 -5.59 14.51 -9.85
C ARG A 147 -5.40 14.06 -8.40
N THR A 148 -4.49 14.70 -7.69
CA THR A 148 -4.11 14.32 -6.32
C THR A 148 -5.26 14.43 -5.34
N SER A 149 -6.07 15.48 -5.44
CA SER A 149 -7.19 15.77 -4.54
C SER A 149 -8.51 15.44 -5.22
N GLN A 150 -9.32 14.63 -4.59
CA GLN A 150 -10.63 14.23 -5.08
C GLN A 150 -11.69 14.43 -4.00
N ASN A 151 -12.90 14.82 -4.40
CA ASN A 151 -14.03 15.00 -3.49
C ASN A 151 -15.04 13.85 -3.58
N ILE A 152 -16.08 13.90 -2.76
CA ILE A 152 -17.13 12.87 -2.68
C ILE A 152 -17.92 12.67 -3.99
N PHE A 153 -17.85 13.61 -4.92
CA PHE A 153 -18.49 13.54 -6.24
C PHE A 153 -17.52 13.08 -7.35
N GLY A 154 -16.31 12.65 -7.01
CA GLY A 154 -15.27 12.30 -7.97
C GLY A 154 -14.60 13.52 -8.65
N GLY A 155 -14.88 14.74 -8.17
CA GLY A 155 -14.24 15.96 -8.67
C GLY A 155 -12.74 15.96 -8.41
N ASN A 156 -11.98 16.49 -9.37
CA ASN A 156 -10.53 16.49 -9.36
C ASN A 156 -9.97 17.89 -9.05
N GLY A 157 -9.13 18.00 -8.03
CA GLY A 157 -8.45 19.23 -7.63
C GLY A 157 -6.94 19.09 -7.54
N TRP A 158 -6.25 20.20 -7.38
CA TRP A 158 -4.82 20.36 -7.31
C TRP A 158 -4.11 19.87 -8.59
N GLN A 159 -2.91 19.34 -8.49
CA GLN A 159 -2.13 18.89 -9.66
C GLN A 159 -2.47 17.46 -10.07
N TRP A 160 -2.12 17.09 -11.29
CA TRP A 160 -2.23 15.73 -11.76
C TRP A 160 -1.30 14.80 -10.97
N ASN A 161 -1.85 13.74 -10.41
CA ASN A 161 -1.14 12.57 -9.92
C ASN A 161 -1.27 11.47 -10.98
N ILE A 162 -0.47 11.58 -12.02
CA ILE A 162 -0.58 10.72 -13.21
C ILE A 162 -0.57 9.22 -12.85
N PRO A 163 0.27 8.72 -11.91
CA PRO A 163 0.24 7.31 -11.52
C PRO A 163 -0.88 6.98 -10.51
N GLY A 164 -1.67 7.93 -10.05
CA GLY A 164 -2.68 7.72 -9.02
C GLY A 164 -3.75 6.69 -9.37
N ALA A 165 -4.20 6.66 -10.64
CA ALA A 165 -5.13 5.63 -11.10
C ALA A 165 -4.51 4.22 -11.07
N ALA A 166 -3.22 4.09 -11.39
CA ALA A 166 -2.51 2.81 -11.26
C ALA A 166 -2.41 2.37 -9.78
N TRP A 167 -2.32 3.31 -8.84
CA TRP A 167 -2.35 2.98 -7.42
C TRP A 167 -3.75 2.54 -6.96
N TYR A 168 -4.81 3.16 -7.44
CA TYR A 168 -6.16 2.63 -7.22
C TYR A 168 -6.34 1.23 -7.80
N ALA A 169 -5.78 0.96 -8.99
CA ALA A 169 -5.82 -0.37 -9.59
C ALA A 169 -5.15 -1.45 -8.70
N LEU A 170 -4.13 -1.10 -7.91
CA LEU A 170 -3.56 -2.02 -6.93
C LEU A 170 -4.59 -2.40 -5.85
N HIS A 171 -5.37 -1.45 -5.33
CA HIS A 171 -6.44 -1.74 -4.36
C HIS A 171 -7.52 -2.65 -4.96
N ILE A 172 -7.92 -2.37 -6.21
CA ILE A 172 -8.87 -3.20 -6.97
C ILE A 172 -8.34 -4.64 -7.12
N TRP A 173 -7.06 -4.81 -7.45
CA TRP A 173 -6.42 -6.12 -7.54
C TRP A 173 -6.31 -6.82 -6.17
N GLU A 174 -5.90 -6.10 -5.12
CA GLU A 174 -5.72 -6.67 -3.78
C GLU A 174 -7.03 -7.19 -3.20
N HIS A 175 -8.15 -6.52 -3.44
CA HIS A 175 -9.46 -7.02 -3.05
C HIS A 175 -9.73 -8.40 -3.66
N TYR A 176 -9.45 -8.60 -4.96
CA TYR A 176 -9.51 -9.92 -5.57
C TYR A 176 -8.49 -10.88 -4.97
N ALA A 177 -7.24 -10.46 -4.81
CA ALA A 177 -6.16 -11.34 -4.36
C ALA A 177 -6.44 -11.94 -2.97
N PHE A 178 -7.09 -11.18 -2.09
CA PHE A 178 -7.48 -11.63 -0.75
C PHE A 178 -8.80 -12.39 -0.71
N THR A 179 -9.81 -12.00 -1.50
CA THR A 179 -11.13 -12.64 -1.50
C THR A 179 -11.21 -13.87 -2.41
N GLY A 180 -10.49 -13.85 -3.53
CA GLY A 180 -10.59 -14.86 -4.57
C GLY A 180 -11.91 -14.80 -5.35
N ASP A 181 -12.67 -13.71 -5.25
CA ASP A 181 -13.95 -13.55 -5.94
C ASP A 181 -13.75 -13.36 -7.45
N ARG A 182 -13.91 -14.45 -8.19
CA ARG A 182 -13.77 -14.45 -9.67
C ARG A 182 -14.84 -13.61 -10.37
N LYS A 183 -16.05 -13.50 -9.81
CA LYS A 183 -17.13 -12.70 -10.37
C LYS A 183 -16.81 -11.20 -10.27
N TYR A 184 -16.30 -10.78 -9.11
CA TYR A 184 -15.77 -9.45 -8.91
C TYR A 184 -14.62 -9.14 -9.89
N LEU A 185 -13.63 -10.06 -9.98
CA LEU A 185 -12.52 -9.90 -10.92
C LEU A 185 -13.00 -9.70 -12.35
N GLU A 186 -13.97 -10.48 -12.79
CA GLU A 186 -14.46 -10.46 -14.17
C GLU A 186 -15.30 -9.23 -14.49
N LYS A 187 -16.18 -8.83 -13.56
CA LYS A 187 -17.21 -7.81 -13.83
C LYS A 187 -16.80 -6.39 -13.46
N GLN A 188 -15.92 -6.22 -12.47
CA GLN A 188 -15.55 -4.91 -11.94
C GLN A 188 -14.04 -4.66 -12.03
N ALA A 189 -13.21 -5.55 -11.47
CA ALA A 189 -11.78 -5.30 -11.35
C ALA A 189 -11.07 -5.24 -12.70
N TYR A 190 -11.24 -6.28 -13.53
CA TYR A 190 -10.52 -6.40 -14.80
C TYR A 190 -10.88 -5.28 -15.82
N PRO A 191 -12.14 -4.89 -16.01
CA PRO A 191 -12.48 -3.76 -16.88
C PRO A 191 -11.82 -2.44 -16.46
N LEU A 192 -11.85 -2.11 -15.17
CA LEU A 192 -11.23 -0.88 -14.64
C LEU A 192 -9.70 -0.90 -14.81
N MET A 193 -9.05 -1.99 -14.44
CA MET A 193 -7.61 -2.14 -14.57
C MET A 193 -7.16 -2.07 -16.04
N LYS A 194 -7.91 -2.71 -16.94
CA LYS A 194 -7.64 -2.71 -18.39
C LYS A 194 -7.73 -1.29 -18.96
N GLU A 195 -8.73 -0.54 -18.56
CA GLU A 195 -8.90 0.85 -19.01
C GLU A 195 -7.74 1.74 -18.56
N ILE A 196 -7.29 1.60 -17.31
CA ILE A 196 -6.11 2.33 -16.80
C ILE A 196 -4.84 1.89 -17.54
N CYS A 197 -4.71 0.61 -17.94
CA CYS A 197 -3.62 0.17 -18.80
C CYS A 197 -3.64 0.88 -20.16
N HIS A 198 -4.81 1.07 -20.77
CA HIS A 198 -4.93 1.79 -22.05
C HIS A 198 -4.43 3.23 -21.96
N PHE A 199 -4.69 3.92 -20.84
CA PHE A 199 -4.10 5.23 -20.59
C PHE A 199 -2.57 5.18 -20.69
N TRP A 200 -1.94 4.24 -20.00
CA TRP A 200 -0.48 4.13 -20.00
C TRP A 200 0.09 3.62 -21.32
N GLU A 201 -0.64 2.77 -22.05
CA GLU A 201 -0.23 2.37 -23.41
C GLU A 201 -0.11 3.57 -24.34
N ASP A 202 -0.96 4.55 -24.18
CA ASP A 202 -0.98 5.77 -25.01
C ASP A 202 -0.03 6.86 -24.48
N HIS A 203 0.15 6.95 -23.16
CA HIS A 203 0.91 8.03 -22.52
C HIS A 203 2.41 7.73 -22.35
N LEU A 204 2.81 6.46 -22.34
CA LEU A 204 4.23 6.10 -22.20
C LEU A 204 5.06 6.65 -23.34
N LYS A 205 6.22 7.17 -22.99
CA LYS A 205 7.25 7.69 -23.91
C LYS A 205 8.34 6.63 -24.13
N GLU A 206 8.78 6.51 -25.37
CA GLU A 206 9.90 5.66 -25.76
C GLU A 206 11.16 6.48 -25.86
N LEU A 207 12.24 6.04 -25.23
CA LEU A 207 13.55 6.64 -25.28
C LEU A 207 14.43 5.95 -26.32
N GLY A 208 15.33 6.72 -26.97
CA GLY A 208 16.41 6.19 -27.77
C GLY A 208 17.56 5.64 -26.91
N ALA A 209 18.62 5.15 -27.57
CA ALA A 209 19.85 4.70 -26.92
C ALA A 209 20.53 5.85 -26.15
N GLY A 210 21.08 5.55 -24.96
CA GLY A 210 21.69 6.58 -24.13
C GLY A 210 20.70 7.61 -23.59
N GLY A 211 19.40 7.26 -23.55
CA GLY A 211 18.36 8.16 -23.08
C GLY A 211 18.00 9.28 -24.06
N GLU A 212 18.25 9.11 -25.34
CA GLU A 212 17.84 10.09 -26.35
C GLU A 212 16.35 10.42 -26.21
N GLY A 213 16.02 11.70 -26.18
CA GLY A 213 14.66 12.20 -25.95
C GLY A 213 14.26 12.37 -24.51
N PHE A 214 15.05 11.91 -23.53
CA PHE A 214 14.79 12.13 -22.09
C PHE A 214 14.70 13.62 -21.74
N LYS A 215 13.79 13.97 -20.82
CA LYS A 215 13.65 15.35 -20.32
C LYS A 215 13.65 15.38 -18.80
N THR A 216 14.29 16.42 -18.24
CA THR A 216 14.20 16.79 -16.82
C THR A 216 13.79 18.26 -16.72
N ASN A 217 12.76 18.58 -15.93
CA ASN A 217 12.13 19.90 -15.87
C ASN A 217 11.79 20.49 -17.26
N GLY A 218 11.38 19.64 -18.22
CA GLY A 218 11.06 20.01 -19.59
C GLY A 218 12.26 20.32 -20.50
N LYS A 219 13.50 20.15 -20.01
CA LYS A 219 14.76 20.43 -20.74
C LYS A 219 15.53 19.16 -21.03
N ASP A 220 16.46 19.24 -21.99
CA ASP A 220 17.43 18.18 -22.17
C ASP A 220 18.37 18.07 -20.95
N PRO A 221 18.80 16.83 -20.59
CA PRO A 221 19.77 16.64 -19.52
C PRO A 221 21.12 17.29 -19.85
N SER A 222 21.84 17.79 -18.86
CA SER A 222 23.20 18.24 -18.96
C SER A 222 24.15 17.11 -19.36
N GLU A 223 25.36 17.42 -19.82
CA GLU A 223 26.36 16.40 -20.18
C GLU A 223 26.73 15.49 -18.99
N GLU A 224 26.69 16.01 -17.76
CA GLU A 224 26.90 15.18 -16.56
C GLU A 224 25.73 14.23 -16.31
N GLU A 225 24.48 14.71 -16.42
CA GLU A 225 23.27 13.90 -16.25
C GLU A 225 23.14 12.84 -17.35
N LYS A 226 23.62 13.09 -18.58
CA LYS A 226 23.64 12.09 -19.66
C LYS A 226 24.45 10.85 -19.31
N LYS A 227 25.46 10.97 -18.45
CA LYS A 227 26.25 9.81 -17.99
C LYS A 227 25.40 8.79 -17.25
N ASP A 228 24.42 9.23 -16.48
CA ASP A 228 23.48 8.34 -15.73
C ASP A 228 22.47 7.64 -16.64
N LEU A 229 22.34 8.12 -17.87
CA LEU A 229 21.45 7.56 -18.90
C LEU A 229 22.17 6.67 -19.91
N ALA A 230 23.52 6.57 -19.86
CA ALA A 230 24.33 5.88 -20.85
C ALA A 230 23.95 4.39 -21.03
N ASP A 231 23.42 3.73 -20.01
CA ASP A 231 22.98 2.34 -20.05
C ASP A 231 21.54 2.15 -20.57
N VAL A 232 20.81 3.25 -20.84
CA VAL A 232 19.44 3.20 -21.36
C VAL A 232 19.45 2.67 -22.79
N LYS A 233 18.70 1.58 -23.01
CA LYS A 233 18.57 0.94 -24.32
C LYS A 233 17.52 1.64 -25.16
N ALA A 234 17.72 1.67 -26.47
CA ALA A 234 16.69 2.11 -27.41
C ALA A 234 15.41 1.28 -27.21
N GLY A 235 14.26 1.96 -27.20
CA GLY A 235 12.98 1.33 -26.97
C GLY A 235 12.59 1.23 -25.48
N THR A 236 13.39 1.75 -24.54
CA THR A 236 13.00 1.85 -23.13
C THR A 236 11.77 2.74 -22.97
N LEU A 237 10.77 2.26 -22.21
CA LEU A 237 9.53 2.99 -21.95
C LEU A 237 9.58 3.69 -20.59
N VAL A 238 9.19 4.95 -20.58
CA VAL A 238 9.13 5.78 -19.37
C VAL A 238 7.82 6.55 -19.27
N ALA A 239 7.35 6.80 -18.04
CA ALA A 239 6.32 7.78 -17.77
C ALA A 239 6.90 9.17 -18.05
N PRO A 240 6.30 9.98 -18.94
CA PRO A 240 6.84 11.30 -19.23
C PRO A 240 6.51 12.30 -18.12
N ASN A 241 7.43 13.22 -17.83
CA ASN A 241 7.24 14.34 -16.92
C ASN A 241 6.68 13.96 -15.55
N GLY A 242 7.13 12.82 -15.01
CA GLY A 242 6.74 12.30 -13.71
C GLY A 242 7.20 13.20 -12.56
N TRP A 243 6.67 12.94 -11.37
CA TRP A 243 7.06 13.65 -10.16
C TRP A 243 7.03 12.70 -8.95
N SER A 244 8.13 12.65 -8.21
CA SER A 244 8.13 11.90 -6.96
C SER A 244 7.43 12.72 -5.87
N PRO A 245 6.27 12.32 -5.37
CA PRO A 245 5.60 13.07 -4.33
C PRO A 245 6.46 13.20 -3.06
N GLU A 246 6.64 14.37 -2.45
CA GLU A 246 6.22 15.69 -2.96
C GLU A 246 7.46 16.59 -3.08
N HIS A 247 8.49 16.15 -3.79
CA HIS A 247 9.76 16.88 -3.90
C HIS A 247 10.53 16.53 -5.19
N GLY A 248 11.63 17.25 -5.40
CA GLY A 248 12.54 17.01 -6.51
C GLY A 248 12.03 17.49 -7.88
N PRO A 249 12.79 17.24 -8.93
CA PRO A 249 12.44 17.66 -10.28
C PRO A 249 11.30 16.84 -10.86
N ARG A 250 10.65 17.40 -11.88
CA ARG A 250 9.83 16.62 -12.82
C ARG A 250 10.73 16.08 -13.91
N GLU A 251 10.71 14.76 -14.11
CA GLU A 251 11.49 14.14 -15.18
C GLU A 251 10.82 12.88 -15.75
N ASP A 252 11.32 12.45 -16.88
CA ASP A 252 10.86 11.20 -17.48
C ASP A 252 11.34 10.02 -16.63
N GLY A 253 10.47 9.04 -16.41
CA GLY A 253 10.84 7.79 -15.74
C GLY A 253 11.10 7.88 -14.25
N VAL A 254 10.44 8.80 -13.55
CA VAL A 254 10.45 8.81 -12.07
C VAL A 254 10.07 7.43 -11.53
N MET A 255 10.87 6.87 -10.61
CA MET A 255 10.73 5.48 -10.17
C MET A 255 9.38 5.17 -9.54
N HIS A 256 8.78 6.11 -8.82
CA HIS A 256 7.43 5.96 -8.29
C HIS A 256 6.42 5.61 -9.41
N ASP A 257 6.45 6.36 -10.49
CA ASP A 257 5.55 6.16 -11.63
C ASP A 257 5.84 4.81 -12.32
N GLN A 258 7.11 4.51 -12.58
CA GLN A 258 7.56 3.27 -13.22
C GLN A 258 7.14 2.03 -12.43
N GLN A 259 7.29 2.08 -11.10
CA GLN A 259 6.91 1.00 -10.20
C GLN A 259 5.40 0.77 -10.20
N LEU A 260 4.59 1.83 -10.19
CA LEU A 260 3.13 1.74 -10.24
C LEU A 260 2.63 1.17 -11.56
N ILE A 261 3.20 1.60 -12.68
CA ILE A 261 2.87 1.09 -14.02
C ILE A 261 3.24 -0.40 -14.13
N ALA A 262 4.41 -0.78 -13.64
CA ALA A 262 4.85 -2.17 -13.64
C ALA A 262 3.92 -3.07 -12.82
N GLU A 263 3.44 -2.61 -11.66
CA GLU A 263 2.50 -3.34 -10.83
C GLU A 263 1.13 -3.45 -11.51
N LEU A 264 0.62 -2.35 -12.08
CA LEU A 264 -0.62 -2.33 -12.85
C LEU A 264 -0.59 -3.35 -13.99
N PHE A 265 0.43 -3.28 -14.85
CA PHE A 265 0.57 -4.18 -16.01
C PHE A 265 0.67 -5.64 -15.55
N SER A 266 1.52 -5.92 -14.56
CA SER A 266 1.70 -7.27 -14.02
C SER A 266 0.39 -7.86 -13.48
N ASN A 267 -0.37 -7.10 -12.73
CA ASN A 267 -1.61 -7.57 -12.12
C ASN A 267 -2.73 -7.71 -13.15
N THR A 268 -2.80 -6.80 -14.12
CA THR A 268 -3.79 -6.90 -15.22
C THR A 268 -3.51 -8.09 -16.13
N ILE A 269 -2.25 -8.40 -16.44
CA ILE A 269 -1.85 -9.61 -17.17
C ILE A 269 -2.26 -10.87 -16.41
N LYS A 270 -2.04 -10.93 -15.09
CA LYS A 270 -2.49 -12.03 -14.23
C LYS A 270 -4.00 -12.18 -14.27
N ALA A 271 -4.75 -11.07 -14.18
CA ALA A 271 -6.20 -11.05 -14.23
C ALA A 271 -6.72 -11.60 -15.58
N ALA A 272 -6.15 -11.15 -16.71
CA ALA A 272 -6.48 -11.64 -18.04
C ALA A 272 -6.28 -13.14 -18.16
N ARG A 273 -5.15 -13.67 -17.65
CA ARG A 273 -4.86 -15.12 -17.65
C ARG A 273 -5.82 -15.93 -16.79
N ILE A 274 -6.13 -15.44 -15.58
CA ILE A 274 -7.09 -16.10 -14.68
C ILE A 274 -8.47 -16.17 -15.31
N LEU A 275 -8.87 -15.13 -16.03
CA LEU A 275 -10.17 -15.07 -16.70
C LEU A 275 -10.20 -15.80 -18.05
N GLY A 276 -9.04 -16.04 -18.65
CA GLY A 276 -8.93 -16.59 -20.02
C GLY A 276 -9.34 -15.57 -21.10
N LYS A 277 -9.13 -14.26 -20.83
CA LYS A 277 -9.54 -13.15 -21.71
C LYS A 277 -8.35 -12.43 -22.32
N ASP A 278 -8.55 -11.82 -23.49
CA ASP A 278 -7.62 -10.88 -24.14
C ASP A 278 -6.15 -11.38 -24.25
N ALA A 279 -5.92 -12.65 -24.56
CA ALA A 279 -4.58 -13.28 -24.53
C ALA A 279 -3.55 -12.54 -25.41
N ALA A 280 -3.94 -12.12 -26.63
CA ALA A 280 -3.06 -11.39 -27.55
C ALA A 280 -2.68 -10.00 -26.98
N TRP A 281 -3.64 -9.26 -26.40
CA TRP A 281 -3.39 -7.99 -25.76
C TRP A 281 -2.51 -8.15 -24.51
N ALA A 282 -2.79 -9.13 -23.67
CA ALA A 282 -1.96 -9.42 -22.50
C ALA A 282 -0.51 -9.72 -22.88
N LYS A 283 -0.27 -10.45 -23.98
CA LYS A 283 1.07 -10.69 -24.53
C LYS A 283 1.75 -9.37 -25.02
N SER A 284 1.00 -8.49 -25.67
CA SER A 284 1.49 -7.16 -26.04
C SER A 284 1.88 -6.34 -24.81
N LEU A 285 1.04 -6.36 -23.77
CA LEU A 285 1.29 -5.65 -22.50
C LEU A 285 2.54 -6.21 -21.78
N GLU A 286 2.80 -7.52 -21.85
CA GLU A 286 4.05 -8.14 -21.37
C GLU A 286 5.28 -7.61 -22.11
N GLY A 287 5.16 -7.38 -23.41
CA GLY A 287 6.21 -6.76 -24.20
C GLY A 287 6.54 -5.34 -23.71
N LYS A 288 5.52 -4.54 -23.38
CA LYS A 288 5.69 -3.20 -22.82
C LYS A 288 6.26 -3.25 -21.40
N LEU A 289 5.78 -4.14 -20.55
CA LEU A 289 6.30 -4.34 -19.19
C LEU A 289 7.80 -4.63 -19.17
N LYS A 290 8.30 -5.45 -20.10
CA LYS A 290 9.73 -5.77 -20.23
C LYS A 290 10.57 -4.58 -20.69
N ARG A 291 9.95 -3.58 -21.31
CA ARG A 291 10.60 -2.38 -21.81
C ARG A 291 10.52 -1.20 -20.84
N LEU A 292 9.73 -1.30 -19.77
CA LEU A 292 9.70 -0.25 -18.74
C LEU A 292 11.07 -0.08 -18.11
N ALA A 293 11.48 1.16 -17.89
CA ALA A 293 12.65 1.45 -17.08
C ALA A 293 12.43 0.86 -15.66
N GLY A 294 13.38 0.03 -15.23
CA GLY A 294 13.30 -0.69 -13.94
C GLY A 294 13.98 0.06 -12.80
N ASN A 295 13.87 -0.53 -11.62
CA ASN A 295 14.58 -0.04 -10.43
C ASN A 295 16.09 -0.06 -10.63
N LYS A 296 16.77 1.02 -10.22
CA LYS A 296 18.24 1.18 -10.32
C LYS A 296 18.85 1.39 -8.94
N ILE A 297 20.10 0.96 -8.78
CA ILE A 297 20.91 1.24 -7.59
C ILE A 297 21.83 2.42 -7.92
N GLY A 298 21.80 3.46 -7.11
CA GLY A 298 22.61 4.65 -7.23
C GLY A 298 24.08 4.41 -6.89
N LYS A 299 24.93 5.40 -7.18
CA LYS A 299 26.38 5.37 -6.95
C LYS A 299 26.74 5.18 -5.47
N GLU A 300 25.89 5.63 -4.56
CA GLU A 300 26.06 5.45 -3.11
C GLU A 300 25.35 4.20 -2.57
N GLY A 301 24.86 3.31 -3.42
CA GLY A 301 24.22 2.05 -3.06
C GLY A 301 22.74 2.15 -2.71
N ASN A 302 22.14 3.33 -2.73
CA ASN A 302 20.72 3.59 -2.50
C ASN A 302 19.84 3.12 -3.66
N LEU A 303 18.56 2.91 -3.43
CA LEU A 303 17.58 2.77 -4.50
C LEU A 303 17.32 4.15 -5.11
N GLN A 304 17.51 4.29 -6.43
CA GLN A 304 17.28 5.55 -7.12
C GLN A 304 15.80 5.95 -7.08
N GLU A 305 15.54 7.25 -6.94
CA GLU A 305 14.20 7.85 -6.98
C GLU A 305 13.88 8.44 -8.36
N TRP A 306 14.90 8.77 -9.12
CA TRP A 306 14.86 9.31 -10.50
C TRP A 306 15.73 8.49 -11.44
N MET A 307 15.55 8.70 -12.75
CA MET A 307 16.43 8.09 -13.76
C MET A 307 17.86 8.62 -13.67
N ILE A 308 17.99 9.93 -13.39
CA ILE A 308 19.27 10.56 -13.05
C ILE A 308 19.58 10.25 -11.60
N ASP A 309 20.83 9.87 -11.32
CA ASP A 309 21.28 9.49 -9.98
C ASP A 309 21.45 10.72 -9.09
N ARG A 310 20.36 11.13 -8.48
CA ARG A 310 20.31 12.20 -7.50
C ARG A 310 20.36 11.58 -6.11
N ILE A 311 21.17 12.14 -5.22
CA ILE A 311 21.35 11.65 -3.84
C ILE A 311 20.48 12.48 -2.89
N PRO A 312 19.24 12.09 -2.63
CA PRO A 312 18.42 12.83 -1.68
C PRO A 312 18.64 12.30 -0.26
N LYS A 313 19.76 12.62 0.36
CA LYS A 313 19.93 12.49 1.82
C LYS A 313 19.05 13.54 2.50
N THR A 314 17.77 13.28 2.60
CA THR A 314 16.78 14.21 3.11
C THR A 314 15.83 13.51 4.05
N ASP A 315 15.38 14.21 5.08
CA ASP A 315 14.34 13.77 6.01
C ASP A 315 12.92 13.92 5.46
N HIS A 316 12.77 14.00 4.12
CA HIS A 316 11.48 14.16 3.47
C HIS A 316 10.48 13.08 3.89
N ARG A 317 9.23 13.47 4.12
CA ARG A 317 8.18 12.58 4.63
C ARG A 317 7.82 11.45 3.66
N HIS A 318 7.86 11.68 2.35
CA HIS A 318 7.55 10.65 1.37
C HIS A 318 8.71 9.68 1.12
N THR A 319 8.38 8.41 0.88
CA THR A 319 9.26 7.33 0.47
C THR A 319 8.79 6.72 -0.85
N SER A 320 8.35 7.57 -1.78
CA SER A 320 7.60 7.18 -2.98
C SER A 320 8.33 6.16 -3.86
N HIS A 321 9.66 6.26 -4.00
CA HIS A 321 10.50 5.31 -4.73
C HIS A 321 10.62 3.93 -4.06
N LEU A 322 10.14 3.78 -2.82
CA LEU A 322 10.09 2.50 -2.10
C LEU A 322 8.74 1.77 -2.28
N PHE A 323 7.85 2.31 -3.11
CA PHE A 323 6.59 1.65 -3.46
C PHE A 323 6.82 0.19 -3.93
N ALA A 324 7.88 -0.06 -4.69
CA ALA A 324 8.26 -1.40 -5.17
C ALA A 324 8.49 -2.44 -4.06
N VAL A 325 8.81 -2.00 -2.83
CA VAL A 325 8.92 -2.83 -1.63
C VAL A 325 7.54 -3.03 -0.99
N PHE A 326 6.85 -1.91 -0.71
CA PHE A 326 5.50 -1.89 -0.15
C PHE A 326 4.75 -0.61 -0.59
N PRO A 327 3.50 -0.73 -1.06
CA PRO A 327 2.65 -1.93 -1.19
C PRO A 327 2.91 -2.79 -2.44
N GLY A 328 3.81 -2.39 -3.34
CA GLY A 328 4.24 -3.19 -4.49
C GLY A 328 4.93 -4.50 -4.09
N ASN A 329 5.28 -5.31 -5.10
CA ASN A 329 5.81 -6.65 -4.90
C ASN A 329 7.07 -6.93 -5.75
N GLN A 330 7.74 -5.88 -6.22
CA GLN A 330 8.87 -5.98 -7.16
C GLN A 330 10.20 -6.20 -6.45
N ILE A 331 10.34 -5.65 -5.24
CA ILE A 331 11.57 -5.75 -4.42
C ILE A 331 11.30 -6.58 -3.18
N SER A 332 12.12 -7.60 -2.96
CA SER A 332 12.09 -8.42 -1.74
C SER A 332 13.46 -9.00 -1.42
N LYS A 333 13.74 -9.25 -0.12
CA LYS A 333 14.98 -9.93 0.34
C LYS A 333 15.19 -11.28 -0.35
N LEU A 334 14.10 -11.99 -0.69
CA LEU A 334 14.17 -13.34 -1.24
C LEU A 334 14.47 -13.36 -2.73
N LYS A 335 13.92 -12.43 -3.50
CA LYS A 335 13.99 -12.45 -4.97
C LYS A 335 14.97 -11.44 -5.55
N THR A 336 15.12 -10.30 -4.89
CA THR A 336 15.94 -9.18 -5.35
C THR A 336 16.80 -8.60 -4.23
N PRO A 337 17.69 -9.41 -3.60
CA PRO A 337 18.38 -9.01 -2.37
C PRO A 337 19.21 -7.73 -2.52
N LYS A 338 19.85 -7.49 -3.67
CA LYS A 338 20.62 -6.25 -3.92
C LYS A 338 19.72 -5.01 -3.94
N LEU A 339 18.56 -5.08 -4.59
CA LEU A 339 17.58 -3.99 -4.58
C LEU A 339 16.96 -3.79 -3.21
N ALA A 340 16.74 -4.87 -2.45
CA ALA A 340 16.24 -4.80 -1.09
C ALA A 340 17.24 -4.10 -0.15
N GLU A 341 18.53 -4.35 -0.31
CA GLU A 341 19.59 -3.65 0.45
C GLU A 341 19.66 -2.17 0.07
N ALA A 342 19.56 -1.85 -1.22
CA ALA A 342 19.51 -0.46 -1.69
C ALA A 342 18.28 0.29 -1.14
N ALA A 343 17.12 -0.38 -1.10
CA ALA A 343 15.90 0.17 -0.50
C ALA A 343 16.05 0.39 1.01
N ARG A 344 16.72 -0.54 1.72
CA ARG A 344 17.05 -0.42 3.15
C ARG A 344 17.88 0.84 3.41
N LEU A 345 18.92 1.07 2.63
CA LEU A 345 19.77 2.25 2.73
C LEU A 345 18.97 3.55 2.47
N SER A 346 18.15 3.56 1.42
CA SER A 346 17.28 4.72 1.14
C SER A 346 16.33 5.02 2.30
N LEU A 347 15.75 4.01 2.93
CA LEU A 347 14.85 4.17 4.06
C LEU A 347 15.58 4.68 5.31
N GLU A 348 16.81 4.25 5.55
CA GLU A 348 17.67 4.80 6.61
C GLU A 348 17.96 6.29 6.40
N TRP A 349 18.25 6.69 5.17
CA TRP A 349 18.49 8.11 4.88
C TRP A 349 17.30 9.01 5.12
N ARG A 350 16.08 8.52 4.89
CA ARG A 350 14.86 9.26 5.23
C ARG A 350 14.72 9.49 6.74
N GLY A 351 15.32 8.64 7.57
CA GLY A 351 15.35 8.81 9.03
C GLY A 351 13.97 8.92 9.67
N THR A 352 13.95 9.44 10.89
CA THR A 352 12.73 9.57 11.72
C THR A 352 12.60 10.92 12.41
N THR A 353 13.24 11.95 11.86
CA THR A 353 13.27 13.31 12.45
C THR A 353 12.74 14.33 11.46
N GLY A 354 12.57 15.56 11.87
CA GLY A 354 12.16 16.66 11.01
C GLY A 354 10.85 16.41 10.28
N ASP A 355 10.84 16.60 8.96
CA ASP A 355 9.66 16.39 8.09
C ASP A 355 9.21 14.94 8.05
N SER A 356 10.05 13.99 8.41
CA SER A 356 9.72 12.58 8.54
C SER A 356 8.70 12.26 9.64
N ARG A 357 8.43 13.17 10.58
CA ARG A 357 7.49 12.96 11.69
C ARG A 357 6.08 13.42 11.33
N ARG A 358 5.41 12.66 10.46
CA ARG A 358 3.98 12.82 10.15
C ARG A 358 3.24 11.53 10.51
N SER A 359 1.94 11.62 10.84
CA SER A 359 1.16 10.45 11.27
C SER A 359 1.26 9.27 10.29
N TRP A 360 1.19 9.56 9.01
CA TRP A 360 1.18 8.56 7.95
C TRP A 360 2.56 8.04 7.54
N THR A 361 3.66 8.70 7.93
CA THR A 361 5.00 8.21 7.60
C THR A 361 5.34 6.95 8.38
N TRP A 362 4.92 6.87 9.63
CA TRP A 362 5.18 5.73 10.51
C TRP A 362 4.60 4.43 9.98
N PRO A 363 3.30 4.33 9.64
CA PRO A 363 2.73 3.12 9.04
C PRO A 363 3.43 2.65 7.77
N TRP A 364 3.76 3.57 6.86
CA TRP A 364 4.45 3.17 5.64
C TRP A 364 5.81 2.58 5.95
N ARG A 365 6.58 3.23 6.81
CA ARG A 365 7.89 2.74 7.24
C ARG A 365 7.81 1.46 8.05
N THR A 366 6.76 1.27 8.87
CA THR A 366 6.49 -0.01 9.54
C THR A 366 6.41 -1.14 8.51
N ALA A 367 5.59 -0.98 7.47
CA ALA A 367 5.44 -1.99 6.43
C ALA A 367 6.72 -2.20 5.60
N LEU A 368 7.42 -1.12 5.27
CA LEU A 368 8.70 -1.18 4.55
C LEU A 368 9.76 -1.96 5.34
N TRP A 369 9.99 -1.62 6.61
CA TRP A 369 10.93 -2.33 7.46
C TRP A 369 10.53 -3.79 7.67
N ALA A 370 9.24 -4.07 7.85
CA ALA A 370 8.74 -5.43 7.96
C ALA A 370 9.05 -6.26 6.71
N ARG A 371 8.84 -5.73 5.51
CA ARG A 371 9.16 -6.42 4.24
C ARG A 371 10.65 -6.53 3.95
N LEU A 372 11.43 -5.60 4.48
CA LEU A 372 12.89 -5.69 4.46
C LEU A 372 13.46 -6.62 5.54
N GLY A 373 12.60 -7.24 6.37
CA GLY A 373 12.98 -8.23 7.38
C GLY A 373 13.66 -7.62 8.60
N GLU A 374 13.32 -6.40 8.96
CA GLU A 374 13.87 -5.63 10.07
C GLU A 374 12.76 -5.39 11.12
N GLY A 375 12.39 -6.48 11.85
CA GLY A 375 11.25 -6.48 12.77
C GLY A 375 11.35 -5.44 13.88
N ASN A 376 12.51 -5.28 14.51
CA ASN A 376 12.73 -4.28 15.55
C ASN A 376 12.61 -2.85 15.01
N LYS A 377 13.15 -2.57 13.81
CA LYS A 377 12.98 -1.27 13.16
C LYS A 377 11.51 -1.00 12.78
N ALA A 378 10.79 -2.02 12.34
CA ALA A 378 9.36 -1.89 12.09
C ALA A 378 8.59 -1.55 13.38
N HIS A 379 8.94 -2.17 14.49
CA HIS A 379 8.36 -1.88 15.81
C HIS A 379 8.73 -0.47 16.31
N GLU A 380 9.94 0.00 16.09
CA GLU A 380 10.32 1.40 16.39
C GLU A 380 9.40 2.41 15.66
N MET A 381 8.90 2.07 14.46
CA MET A 381 7.93 2.92 13.75
C MET A 381 6.55 2.91 14.42
N VAL A 382 6.10 1.75 14.95
CA VAL A 382 4.88 1.68 15.77
C VAL A 382 5.01 2.57 17.01
N GLN A 383 6.14 2.47 17.69
CA GLN A 383 6.45 3.34 18.84
C GLN A 383 6.49 4.82 18.44
N GLY A 384 7.07 5.14 17.28
CA GLY A 384 7.16 6.50 16.76
C GLY A 384 5.77 7.13 16.56
N LEU A 385 4.81 6.39 16.02
CA LEU A 385 3.43 6.85 15.87
C LEU A 385 2.80 7.20 17.22
N LEU A 386 2.91 6.30 18.19
CA LEU A 386 2.35 6.49 19.53
C LEU A 386 3.02 7.65 20.29
N LYS A 387 4.34 7.79 20.15
CA LYS A 387 5.12 8.82 20.84
C LYS A 387 4.92 10.22 20.28
N PHE A 388 4.90 10.37 18.96
CA PHE A 388 5.04 11.67 18.32
C PHE A 388 3.77 12.17 17.62
N ASN A 389 2.93 11.27 17.14
CA ASN A 389 1.82 11.65 16.27
C ASN A 389 0.45 11.09 16.72
N THR A 390 0.31 10.73 18.02
CA THR A 390 -0.96 10.29 18.60
C THR A 390 -1.44 11.29 19.65
N LEU A 391 -2.69 11.73 19.49
CA LEU A 391 -3.38 12.65 20.40
C LEU A 391 -3.92 11.90 21.63
N PRO A 392 -4.30 12.60 22.73
CA PRO A 392 -4.83 11.96 23.94
C PRO A 392 -6.06 11.06 23.73
N ASN A 393 -6.83 11.30 22.66
CA ASN A 393 -7.99 10.52 22.27
C ASN A 393 -7.66 9.35 21.30
N MET A 394 -6.40 9.03 21.14
CA MET A 394 -5.86 8.00 20.22
C MET A 394 -5.98 8.32 18.72
N LEU A 395 -6.57 9.45 18.32
CA LEU A 395 -6.52 9.90 16.92
C LEU A 395 -5.12 10.36 16.56
N THR A 396 -4.72 10.17 15.32
CA THR A 396 -3.39 10.58 14.86
C THR A 396 -3.37 12.01 14.29
N THR A 397 -2.19 12.60 14.22
CA THR A 397 -2.00 14.00 13.77
C THR A 397 -0.80 14.16 12.85
N HIS A 398 -1.04 14.91 11.76
CA HIS A 398 0.03 15.28 10.82
C HIS A 398 1.04 16.29 11.43
N PRO A 399 0.73 17.43 12.13
CA PRO A 399 -0.49 18.15 12.49
C PRO A 399 -1.08 18.97 11.31
N PRO A 400 -2.41 19.31 11.29
CA PRO A 400 -3.43 18.98 12.29
C PRO A 400 -3.86 17.51 12.25
N MET A 401 -4.99 17.17 12.92
CA MET A 401 -5.55 15.83 12.99
C MET A 401 -5.78 15.23 11.60
N GLN A 402 -5.26 14.03 11.39
CA GLN A 402 -5.33 13.28 10.15
C GLN A 402 -5.25 11.78 10.47
N MET A 403 -6.17 10.99 9.94
CA MET A 403 -6.40 9.62 10.42
C MET A 403 -5.65 8.54 9.64
N ASP A 404 -4.87 8.90 8.64
CA ASP A 404 -4.07 7.95 7.85
C ASP A 404 -3.16 7.11 8.74
N GLY A 405 -2.60 7.72 9.81
CA GLY A 405 -1.79 7.00 10.79
C GLY A 405 -2.55 5.89 11.50
N ASN A 406 -3.79 6.18 11.93
CA ASN A 406 -4.66 5.19 12.57
C ASN A 406 -5.03 4.04 11.63
N PHE A 407 -5.39 4.35 10.38
CA PHE A 407 -5.76 3.33 9.40
C PHE A 407 -4.55 2.53 8.92
N GLY A 408 -3.48 3.24 8.56
CA GLY A 408 -2.29 2.64 7.94
C GLY A 408 -1.52 1.72 8.88
N ILE A 409 -1.47 2.02 10.18
CA ILE A 409 -0.72 1.20 11.15
C ILE A 409 -1.27 -0.24 11.24
N VAL A 410 -2.56 -0.42 10.97
CA VAL A 410 -3.17 -1.76 10.89
C VAL A 410 -2.50 -2.57 9.79
N GLY A 411 -2.33 -2.00 8.59
CA GLY A 411 -1.61 -2.65 7.49
C GLY A 411 -0.14 -2.89 7.80
N GLY A 412 0.54 -1.91 8.42
CA GLY A 412 1.94 -2.03 8.83
C GLY A 412 2.17 -3.18 9.81
N ILE A 413 1.36 -3.30 10.85
CA ILE A 413 1.43 -4.39 11.83
C ILE A 413 1.06 -5.74 11.17
N CYS A 414 0.07 -5.77 10.27
CA CYS A 414 -0.22 -7.00 9.51
C CYS A 414 1.00 -7.51 8.73
N GLU A 415 1.78 -6.61 8.11
CA GLU A 415 3.03 -6.99 7.40
C GLU A 415 4.14 -7.48 8.35
N MET A 416 4.16 -7.05 9.61
CA MET A 416 5.07 -7.61 10.62
C MET A 416 4.69 -9.06 10.98
N LEU A 417 3.39 -9.39 10.95
CA LEU A 417 2.83 -10.64 11.42
C LEU A 417 2.65 -11.68 10.31
N VAL A 418 2.13 -11.30 9.14
CA VAL A 418 1.84 -12.22 8.03
C VAL A 418 2.13 -11.53 6.69
N GLN A 419 3.04 -12.10 5.91
CA GLN A 419 3.29 -11.67 4.53
C GLN A 419 2.86 -12.75 3.54
N SER A 420 2.23 -12.35 2.43
CA SER A 420 1.75 -13.28 1.38
C SER A 420 2.02 -12.79 -0.04
N HIS A 421 2.98 -11.88 -0.22
CA HIS A 421 3.28 -11.21 -1.48
C HIS A 421 4.36 -11.94 -2.32
N ALA A 422 5.21 -12.75 -1.70
CA ALA A 422 6.41 -13.29 -2.35
C ALA A 422 6.26 -14.73 -2.91
N GLY A 423 5.02 -15.23 -3.06
CA GLY A 423 4.72 -16.55 -3.62
C GLY A 423 4.54 -17.66 -2.58
N GLY A 424 4.35 -17.29 -1.32
CA GLY A 424 4.01 -18.15 -0.19
C GLY A 424 3.56 -17.32 0.98
N LEU A 425 3.28 -17.97 2.10
CA LEU A 425 2.99 -17.32 3.37
C LEU A 425 4.27 -17.26 4.20
N ASP A 426 4.61 -16.08 4.70
CA ASP A 426 5.66 -15.90 5.69
C ASP A 426 5.01 -15.49 7.01
N ILE A 427 5.13 -16.33 8.03
CA ILE A 427 4.52 -16.11 9.35
C ILE A 427 5.58 -15.50 10.26
N MET A 428 5.31 -14.26 10.72
CA MET A 428 6.20 -13.46 11.56
C MET A 428 7.66 -13.54 11.05
N PRO A 429 7.91 -13.03 9.81
CA PRO A 429 9.18 -13.26 9.11
C PRO A 429 10.38 -12.67 9.84
N SER A 430 10.16 -11.68 10.71
CA SER A 430 11.18 -11.04 11.53
C SER A 430 10.60 -10.80 12.93
N PRO A 431 10.95 -11.64 13.93
CA PRO A 431 10.47 -11.48 15.30
C PRO A 431 10.82 -10.10 15.89
N VAL A 432 9.99 -9.64 16.81
CA VAL A 432 10.13 -8.36 17.51
C VAL A 432 10.52 -8.65 18.96
N GLU A 433 11.63 -8.13 19.42
CA GLU A 433 12.12 -8.35 20.78
C GLU A 433 11.16 -7.82 21.85
N ALA A 434 10.50 -6.69 21.57
CA ALA A 434 9.50 -6.10 22.47
C ALA A 434 8.20 -6.92 22.58
N TRP A 435 7.99 -7.88 21.69
CA TRP A 435 6.86 -8.83 21.72
C TRP A 435 7.37 -10.26 21.97
N PRO A 436 7.85 -10.58 23.18
CA PRO A 436 8.51 -11.86 23.45
C PRO A 436 7.55 -13.06 23.36
N GLU A 437 6.28 -12.87 23.65
CA GLU A 437 5.21 -13.85 23.47
C GLU A 437 3.94 -13.20 22.97
N GLY A 438 3.09 -13.96 22.28
CA GLY A 438 1.82 -13.45 21.80
C GLY A 438 1.06 -14.42 20.93
N SER A 439 -0.05 -13.93 20.39
CA SER A 439 -0.91 -14.70 19.50
C SER A 439 -1.70 -13.84 18.54
N VAL A 440 -2.03 -14.43 17.41
CA VAL A 440 -2.87 -13.85 16.36
C VAL A 440 -3.93 -14.85 15.97
N LYS A 441 -5.17 -14.36 15.80
CA LYS A 441 -6.28 -15.14 15.25
C LYS A 441 -7.00 -14.31 14.20
N GLY A 442 -7.30 -14.93 13.06
CA GLY A 442 -8.21 -14.41 12.05
C GLY A 442 -7.62 -13.41 11.06
N LEU A 443 -6.30 -13.18 11.01
CA LEU A 443 -5.70 -12.40 9.93
C LEU A 443 -5.92 -13.09 8.58
N LYS A 444 -5.98 -12.30 7.53
CA LYS A 444 -6.13 -12.80 6.16
C LYS A 444 -4.82 -12.74 5.39
N ALA A 445 -4.69 -13.66 4.48
CA ALA A 445 -3.64 -13.68 3.48
C ALA A 445 -4.23 -13.86 2.08
N ARG A 446 -3.49 -13.46 1.05
CA ARG A 446 -3.90 -13.62 -0.35
C ARG A 446 -4.27 -15.06 -0.66
N GLY A 447 -5.25 -15.25 -1.53
CA GLY A 447 -5.83 -16.56 -1.84
C GLY A 447 -6.95 -16.97 -0.88
N ASN A 448 -7.54 -16.03 -0.15
CA ASN A 448 -8.63 -16.24 0.81
C ASN A 448 -8.27 -17.25 1.91
N VAL A 449 -7.12 -17.04 2.54
CA VAL A 449 -6.62 -17.86 3.64
C VAL A 449 -6.72 -17.08 4.94
N THR A 450 -7.30 -17.68 5.98
CA THR A 450 -7.31 -17.14 7.34
C THR A 450 -6.19 -17.79 8.14
N VAL A 451 -5.48 -17.01 8.95
CA VAL A 451 -4.25 -17.39 9.63
C VAL A 451 -4.39 -17.18 11.13
N ASP A 452 -4.14 -18.25 11.89
CA ASP A 452 -3.99 -18.23 13.35
C ASP A 452 -2.59 -18.74 13.71
N PHE A 453 -1.92 -18.13 14.67
CA PHE A 453 -0.64 -18.64 15.23
C PHE A 453 -0.35 -18.02 16.60
N SER A 454 0.65 -18.57 17.28
CA SER A 454 1.22 -18.00 18.51
C SER A 454 2.74 -18.02 18.44
N TRP A 455 3.39 -17.25 19.30
CA TRP A 455 4.86 -17.27 19.45
C TRP A 455 5.26 -17.10 20.89
N LYS A 456 6.47 -17.56 21.18
CA LYS A 456 7.17 -17.37 22.44
C LYS A 456 8.66 -17.32 22.18
N ASP A 457 9.36 -16.38 22.81
CA ASP A 457 10.80 -16.18 22.67
C ASP A 457 11.25 -16.11 21.19
N GLY A 458 10.49 -15.34 20.39
CA GLY A 458 10.72 -15.15 18.95
C GLY A 458 10.44 -16.38 18.09
N LYS A 459 9.92 -17.49 18.64
CA LYS A 459 9.61 -18.72 17.90
C LYS A 459 8.12 -18.89 17.71
N VAL A 460 7.70 -18.89 16.45
CA VAL A 460 6.32 -19.15 16.05
C VAL A 460 5.94 -20.61 16.27
N SER A 461 4.75 -20.83 16.77
CA SER A 461 4.13 -22.14 17.01
C SER A 461 2.64 -22.11 16.68
N ASN A 462 1.97 -23.27 16.76
CA ASN A 462 0.52 -23.42 16.64
C ASN A 462 -0.08 -22.78 15.36
N VAL A 463 0.65 -22.78 14.25
CA VAL A 463 0.17 -22.22 12.99
C VAL A 463 -1.01 -23.04 12.47
N LYS A 464 -2.15 -22.37 12.24
CA LYS A 464 -3.35 -22.94 11.63
C LYS A 464 -3.79 -22.07 10.47
N LEU A 465 -4.05 -22.69 9.34
CA LEU A 465 -4.52 -22.03 8.13
C LEU A 465 -5.92 -22.53 7.82
N TYR A 466 -6.84 -21.62 7.47
CA TYR A 466 -8.21 -21.98 7.13
C TYR A 466 -8.58 -21.42 5.76
N SER A 467 -9.36 -22.18 5.00
CA SER A 467 -9.93 -21.72 3.73
C SER A 467 -11.21 -22.46 3.41
N ALA A 468 -12.10 -21.85 2.60
CA ALA A 468 -13.36 -22.47 2.18
C ALA A 468 -13.12 -23.75 1.35
N GLN A 469 -12.07 -23.74 0.51
CA GLN A 469 -11.67 -24.89 -0.28
C GLN A 469 -10.31 -25.41 0.21
N PRO A 470 -10.11 -26.73 0.32
CA PRO A 470 -8.84 -27.31 0.75
C PRO A 470 -7.70 -26.85 -0.15
N LYS A 471 -6.61 -26.37 0.45
CA LYS A 471 -5.38 -25.90 -0.23
C LYS A 471 -4.16 -26.48 0.44
N VAL A 472 -3.08 -26.64 -0.33
CA VAL A 472 -1.74 -26.92 0.20
C VAL A 472 -0.85 -25.76 -0.22
N LEU A 473 -0.35 -25.02 0.73
CA LEU A 473 0.37 -23.76 0.51
C LEU A 473 1.83 -23.87 0.96
N PRO A 474 2.77 -23.21 0.26
CA PRO A 474 4.12 -23.01 0.79
C PRO A 474 4.04 -21.99 1.93
N VAL A 475 4.56 -22.35 3.08
CA VAL A 475 4.54 -21.54 4.32
C VAL A 475 5.93 -21.52 4.91
N ARG A 476 6.45 -20.34 5.19
CA ARG A 476 7.69 -20.15 5.93
C ARG A 476 7.38 -19.87 7.39
N VAL A 477 7.92 -20.70 8.26
CA VAL A 477 7.80 -20.58 9.72
C VAL A 477 9.19 -20.69 10.32
N ASN A 478 9.60 -19.76 11.17
CA ASN A 478 10.92 -19.73 11.78
C ASN A 478 12.07 -19.91 10.75
N GLY A 479 11.97 -19.22 9.63
CA GLY A 479 12.94 -19.26 8.53
C GLY A 479 12.89 -20.51 7.63
N LYS A 480 12.12 -21.53 7.99
CA LYS A 480 12.03 -22.79 7.23
C LYS A 480 10.78 -22.86 6.38
N MET A 481 10.96 -23.15 5.08
CA MET A 481 9.84 -23.37 4.16
C MET A 481 9.27 -24.79 4.34
N THR A 482 7.94 -24.88 4.45
CA THR A 482 7.20 -26.14 4.52
C THR A 482 5.93 -26.05 3.66
N ARG A 483 5.23 -27.17 3.48
CA ARG A 483 3.91 -27.18 2.84
C ARG A 483 2.85 -27.48 3.91
N MET A 484 1.89 -26.60 4.05
CA MET A 484 0.82 -26.74 5.02
C MET A 484 -0.53 -26.88 4.33
N LYS A 485 -1.35 -27.82 4.79
CA LYS A 485 -2.75 -27.98 4.34
C LYS A 485 -3.65 -27.07 5.16
N THR A 486 -4.59 -26.42 4.48
CA THR A 486 -5.62 -25.61 5.16
C THR A 486 -6.67 -26.50 5.81
N LEU A 487 -7.23 -26.03 6.91
CA LEU A 487 -8.39 -26.57 7.60
C LEU A 487 -9.67 -25.94 7.00
N PRO A 488 -10.84 -26.59 7.15
CA PRO A 488 -12.12 -25.95 6.84
C PRO A 488 -12.33 -24.67 7.66
N LEU A 489 -13.07 -23.72 7.09
CA LEU A 489 -13.50 -22.52 7.84
C LEU A 489 -14.31 -22.95 9.06
N LYS A 490 -14.13 -22.25 10.17
CA LYS A 490 -14.98 -22.43 11.36
C LYS A 490 -16.41 -21.96 11.04
N SER A 491 -17.42 -22.70 11.46
CA SER A 491 -18.81 -22.27 11.36
C SER A 491 -18.99 -20.90 12.00
N GLY A 492 -19.56 -19.93 11.26
CA GLY A 492 -19.76 -18.53 11.69
C GLY A 492 -18.71 -17.53 11.21
N THR A 493 -17.69 -17.94 10.42
CA THR A 493 -16.65 -17.05 9.89
C THR A 493 -16.81 -16.74 8.39
N GLU A 494 -17.90 -17.17 7.76
CA GLU A 494 -18.16 -16.85 6.35
C GLU A 494 -18.50 -15.36 6.22
N SER A 495 -17.62 -14.61 5.51
CA SER A 495 -18.06 -13.42 4.78
C SER A 495 -18.97 -13.94 3.66
N SER A 496 -20.25 -13.73 3.75
CA SER A 496 -21.15 -13.96 2.62
C SER A 496 -20.61 -13.14 1.44
N PRO A 497 -20.47 -13.74 0.22
CA PRO A 497 -20.26 -12.92 -0.96
C PRO A 497 -21.40 -11.88 -0.99
N SER A 498 -21.05 -10.61 -1.16
CA SER A 498 -22.04 -9.56 -1.28
C SER A 498 -23.05 -9.99 -2.34
N ALA A 499 -24.31 -10.13 -1.95
CA ALA A 499 -25.38 -10.26 -2.92
C ALA A 499 -25.45 -8.90 -3.64
N ALA A 500 -24.77 -8.80 -4.78
CA ALA A 500 -24.94 -7.69 -5.69
C ALA A 500 -26.41 -7.66 -6.10
N ARG A 501 -27.12 -6.64 -5.68
CA ARG A 501 -28.37 -6.21 -6.28
C ARG A 501 -28.07 -5.26 -7.42
#